data_8b774eeba81201228e8567d5f465b0c6
#
_entry.id   8b774eeba81201228e8567d5f465b0c6
#
_cell.length_a   1.000
_cell.length_b   1.000
_cell.length_c   1.000
_cell.angle_alpha   90.00
_cell.angle_beta   90.00
_cell.angle_gamma   90.00
#
_symmetry.space_group_name_H-M   'P 1'
#
loop_
_entity.id
_entity.type
_entity.pdbx_description
1 polymer ?
#
loop_
_entity_poly.entity_id
_entity_poly.type
_entity_poly.pdbx_seq_one_letter_code
_entity_poly.pdbx_strand_id
1 'polypeptide(L)'
;NYKSVDDRPFGGGAGMVMRVDVVDRALADLRKKNSKVILLDTKGKMYDQKAAESLKKEEHLILIAPHFEGIDQRVHEHLVDEVYSIGPYVLSGGELPVMVIVDSIVRLLPGALGNPESLAEESYSEEFATEYPQYTRPAEYKGWKVPEILLSGNHQKIAEWRRNK
;
A
#
# COMPACT_ATOMS: atom_id res chain seq x y z
N ASN A 1 10.30 4.48 36.52
CA ASN A 1 10.68 4.82 35.15
C ASN A 1 9.44 4.65 34.23
N TYR A 2 8.84 5.77 33.86
CA TYR A 2 7.79 5.80 32.85
C TYR A 2 8.40 5.34 31.52
N LYS A 3 7.90 4.24 30.98
CA LYS A 3 8.26 3.73 29.65
C LYS A 3 7.41 4.47 28.59
N SER A 4 7.58 5.81 28.47
CA SER A 4 6.87 6.60 27.47
C SER A 4 7.51 6.42 26.10
N VAL A 5 6.67 6.23 25.06
CA VAL A 5 7.09 6.13 23.66
C VAL A 5 7.11 7.49 22.96
N ASP A 6 6.57 8.52 23.62
CA ASP A 6 6.34 9.87 23.14
C ASP A 6 6.82 10.91 24.15
N ASP A 7 7.00 12.15 23.69
CA ASP A 7 7.32 13.30 24.54
C ASP A 7 6.86 14.60 23.85
N ARG A 8 6.91 15.72 24.57
CA ARG A 8 6.56 17.03 24.04
C ARG A 8 7.54 17.48 22.96
N PRO A 9 7.07 18.10 21.87
CA PRO A 9 7.97 18.61 20.85
C PRO A 9 8.83 19.75 21.38
N PHE A 10 10.10 19.79 20.99
CA PHE A 10 10.94 20.97 21.18
C PHE A 10 10.35 22.17 20.40
N GLY A 11 10.42 23.34 20.99
CA GLY A 11 9.82 24.55 20.44
C GLY A 11 8.34 24.73 20.82
N GLY A 12 7.75 23.79 21.55
CA GLY A 12 6.34 23.83 21.94
C GLY A 12 5.40 23.35 20.84
N GLY A 13 4.11 23.45 21.09
CA GLY A 13 3.06 22.97 20.19
C GLY A 13 2.06 22.05 20.89
N ALA A 14 1.00 21.68 20.18
CA ALA A 14 0.00 20.74 20.68
C ALA A 14 0.49 19.30 20.57
N GLY A 15 0.01 18.44 21.46
CA GLY A 15 0.19 17.01 21.41
C GLY A 15 1.58 16.52 21.77
N MET A 16 1.88 15.31 21.31
CA MET A 16 3.10 14.56 21.62
C MET A 16 3.73 14.03 20.34
N VAL A 17 5.02 13.74 20.36
CA VAL A 17 5.79 13.22 19.21
C VAL A 17 6.49 11.93 19.62
N MET A 18 6.46 10.91 18.76
CA MET A 18 7.17 9.64 19.01
C MET A 18 8.67 9.87 19.08
N ARG A 19 9.29 9.31 20.11
CA ARG A 19 10.69 9.52 20.46
C ARG A 19 11.63 8.70 19.57
N VAL A 20 12.69 9.36 19.08
CA VAL A 20 13.72 8.73 18.24
C VAL A 20 14.45 7.58 18.96
N ASP A 21 14.80 7.74 20.23
CA ASP A 21 15.55 6.73 21.00
C ASP A 21 14.73 5.45 21.27
N VAL A 22 13.40 5.56 21.31
CA VAL A 22 12.51 4.40 21.44
C VAL A 22 12.40 3.65 20.12
N VAL A 23 12.23 4.40 19.01
CA VAL A 23 12.17 3.82 17.66
C VAL A 23 13.49 3.14 17.31
N ASP A 24 14.62 3.77 17.60
CA ASP A 24 15.95 3.21 17.34
C ASP A 24 16.17 1.88 18.07
N ARG A 25 15.84 1.82 19.37
CA ARG A 25 15.91 0.57 20.13
C ARG A 25 15.01 -0.52 19.57
N ALA A 26 13.77 -0.19 19.19
CA ALA A 26 12.85 -1.16 18.58
C ALA A 26 13.39 -1.69 17.25
N LEU A 27 13.97 -0.80 16.44
CA LEU A 27 14.59 -1.20 15.18
C LEU A 27 15.84 -2.06 15.40
N ALA A 28 16.64 -1.77 16.41
CA ALA A 28 17.81 -2.58 16.75
C ALA A 28 17.44 -4.03 17.08
N ASP A 29 16.31 -4.26 17.76
CA ASP A 29 15.79 -5.58 18.08
C ASP A 29 15.19 -6.32 16.89
N LEU A 30 14.65 -5.59 15.91
CA LEU A 30 13.92 -6.15 14.77
C LEU A 30 14.78 -6.33 13.51
N ARG A 31 15.81 -5.50 13.32
CA ARG A 31 16.63 -5.48 12.12
C ARG A 31 17.39 -6.78 11.91
N LYS A 32 17.33 -7.27 10.66
CA LYS A 32 18.19 -8.32 10.11
C LYS A 32 19.12 -7.71 9.07
N LYS A 33 20.07 -8.49 8.57
CA LYS A 33 21.06 -8.03 7.58
C LYS A 33 20.43 -7.40 6.34
N ASN A 34 19.30 -7.96 5.88
CA ASN A 34 18.58 -7.55 4.66
C ASN A 34 17.21 -6.93 4.99
N SER A 35 17.11 -6.21 6.12
CA SER A 35 15.87 -5.49 6.45
C SER A 35 15.78 -4.19 5.68
N LYS A 36 14.61 -3.94 5.10
CA LYS A 36 14.22 -2.63 4.59
C LYS A 36 13.22 -1.98 5.52
N VAL A 37 13.52 -0.78 5.98
CA VAL A 37 12.71 -0.05 6.97
C VAL A 37 11.92 1.05 6.24
N ILE A 38 10.62 1.00 6.37
CA ILE A 38 9.68 1.92 5.73
C ILE A 38 8.92 2.70 6.80
N LEU A 39 8.92 4.01 6.70
CA LEU A 39 8.08 4.88 7.53
C LEU A 39 6.85 5.34 6.73
N LEU A 40 5.68 5.32 7.35
CA LEU A 40 4.45 5.86 6.80
C LEU A 40 4.25 7.29 7.30
N ASP A 41 4.34 8.27 6.40
CA ASP A 41 4.15 9.68 6.75
C ASP A 41 3.60 10.44 5.54
N THR A 42 2.80 11.47 5.78
CA THR A 42 2.25 12.34 4.73
C THR A 42 3.32 13.09 3.93
N LYS A 43 4.53 13.23 4.47
CA LYS A 43 5.70 13.82 3.79
C LYS A 43 6.42 12.86 2.84
N GLY A 44 6.04 11.56 2.87
CA GLY A 44 6.65 10.53 2.03
C GLY A 44 6.29 10.67 0.56
N LYS A 45 7.05 9.96 -0.29
CA LYS A 45 6.68 9.79 -1.69
C LYS A 45 5.36 9.01 -1.80
N MET A 46 4.58 9.30 -2.84
CA MET A 46 3.31 8.62 -3.07
C MET A 46 3.57 7.12 -3.31
N TYR A 47 2.86 6.29 -2.55
CA TYR A 47 2.86 4.84 -2.74
C TYR A 47 1.99 4.48 -3.95
N ASP A 48 2.50 3.63 -4.83
CA ASP A 48 1.84 3.16 -6.03
C ASP A 48 2.11 1.66 -6.28
N GLN A 49 1.53 1.12 -7.34
CA GLN A 49 1.71 -0.30 -7.71
C GLN A 49 3.18 -0.65 -7.98
N LYS A 50 3.96 0.28 -8.56
CA LYS A 50 5.40 0.05 -8.81
C LYS A 50 6.19 -0.07 -7.51
N ALA A 51 5.80 0.70 -6.49
CA ALA A 51 6.38 0.58 -5.16
C ALA A 51 6.05 -0.79 -4.55
N ALA A 52 4.79 -1.28 -4.66
CA ALA A 52 4.40 -2.62 -4.22
C ALA A 52 5.25 -3.70 -4.92
N GLU A 53 5.39 -3.61 -6.25
CA GLU A 53 6.22 -4.52 -7.06
C GLU A 53 7.71 -4.49 -6.70
N SER A 54 8.21 -3.37 -6.24
CA SER A 54 9.57 -3.26 -5.72
C SER A 54 9.69 -3.91 -4.35
N LEU A 55 8.79 -3.57 -3.43
CA LEU A 55 8.85 -4.02 -2.05
C LEU A 55 8.58 -5.52 -1.89
N LYS A 56 7.79 -6.15 -2.79
CA LYS A 56 7.58 -7.61 -2.76
C LYS A 56 8.86 -8.43 -2.95
N LYS A 57 9.94 -7.80 -3.46
CA LYS A 57 11.24 -8.46 -3.69
C LYS A 57 12.13 -8.46 -2.45
N GLU A 58 11.77 -7.68 -1.44
CA GLU A 58 12.54 -7.57 -0.21
C GLU A 58 12.33 -8.80 0.67
N GLU A 59 13.39 -9.31 1.26
CA GLU A 59 13.34 -10.49 2.12
C GLU A 59 12.70 -10.21 3.49
N HIS A 60 12.82 -8.96 3.96
CA HIS A 60 12.34 -8.56 5.27
C HIS A 60 11.98 -7.07 5.28
N LEU A 61 10.70 -6.77 5.51
CA LEU A 61 10.19 -5.41 5.64
C LEU A 61 9.88 -5.09 7.11
N ILE A 62 10.30 -3.91 7.56
CA ILE A 62 9.88 -3.31 8.82
C ILE A 62 9.07 -2.07 8.47
N LEU A 63 7.81 -2.04 8.87
CA LEU A 63 6.90 -0.92 8.61
C LEU A 63 6.67 -0.16 9.92
N ILE A 64 6.96 1.14 9.93
CA ILE A 64 6.73 2.01 11.07
C ILE A 64 5.41 2.73 10.88
N ALA A 65 4.47 2.49 11.80
CA ALA A 65 3.18 3.16 11.90
C ALA A 65 3.28 4.30 12.94
N PRO A 66 3.45 5.56 12.56
CA PRO A 66 3.50 6.66 13.51
C PRO A 66 2.13 6.94 14.13
N HIS A 67 2.19 7.55 15.33
CA HIS A 67 1.05 7.98 16.13
C HIS A 67 1.21 9.41 16.62
N PHE A 68 0.23 9.92 17.37
CA PHE A 68 0.21 11.23 17.97
C PHE A 68 0.29 12.35 16.93
N GLU A 69 1.11 13.39 17.16
CA GLU A 69 1.37 14.45 16.17
C GLU A 69 2.45 14.05 15.14
N GLY A 70 2.95 12.81 15.23
CA GLY A 70 3.94 12.25 14.33
C GLY A 70 5.15 11.68 15.05
N ILE A 71 6.27 11.62 14.35
CA ILE A 71 7.50 10.99 14.77
C ILE A 71 8.66 11.99 14.67
N ASP A 72 9.64 11.88 15.55
CA ASP A 72 10.83 12.72 15.55
C ASP A 72 11.52 12.71 14.16
N GLN A 73 11.86 13.88 13.65
CA GLN A 73 12.41 14.05 12.31
C GLN A 73 13.71 13.26 12.09
N ARG A 74 14.48 13.01 13.14
CA ARG A 74 15.70 12.18 13.08
C ARG A 74 15.43 10.74 12.68
N VAL A 75 14.21 10.23 12.89
CA VAL A 75 13.79 8.92 12.37
C VAL A 75 13.77 8.92 10.85
N HIS A 76 13.19 9.97 10.24
CA HIS A 76 13.18 10.14 8.77
C HIS A 76 14.59 10.22 8.19
N GLU A 77 15.48 10.93 8.87
CA GLU A 77 16.81 11.27 8.35
C GLU A 77 17.84 10.15 8.53
N HIS A 78 17.67 9.31 9.57
CA HIS A 78 18.75 8.40 9.97
C HIS A 78 18.33 6.94 10.20
N LEU A 79 17.05 6.66 10.37
CA LEU A 79 16.61 5.32 10.81
C LEU A 79 15.78 4.55 9.79
N VAL A 80 15.40 5.17 8.68
CA VAL A 80 14.55 4.52 7.67
C VAL A 80 15.18 4.58 6.29
N ASP A 81 14.86 3.60 5.45
CA ASP A 81 15.35 3.55 4.08
C ASP A 81 14.45 4.33 3.13
N GLU A 82 13.14 4.31 3.38
CA GLU A 82 12.14 5.01 2.57
C GLU A 82 10.98 5.51 3.42
N VAL A 83 10.33 6.57 2.93
CA VAL A 83 9.12 7.14 3.52
C VAL A 83 8.02 7.14 2.47
N TYR A 84 6.85 6.59 2.79
CA TYR A 84 5.70 6.55 1.89
C TYR A 84 4.49 7.26 2.47
N SER A 85 3.73 7.91 1.58
CA SER A 85 2.38 8.41 1.79
C SER A 85 1.39 7.61 0.94
N ILE A 86 0.24 7.25 1.48
CA ILE A 86 -0.81 6.54 0.72
C ILE A 86 -1.84 7.49 0.09
N GLY A 87 -1.68 8.82 0.28
CA GLY A 87 -2.61 9.79 -0.29
C GLY A 87 -2.46 11.18 0.32
N PRO A 88 -3.00 12.22 -0.35
CA PRO A 88 -2.95 13.61 0.10
C PRO A 88 -4.03 13.89 1.16
N TYR A 89 -4.04 13.16 2.26
CA TYR A 89 -4.97 13.31 3.39
C TYR A 89 -4.31 12.86 4.69
N VAL A 90 -4.87 13.29 5.81
CA VAL A 90 -4.36 12.95 7.15
C VAL A 90 -5.23 11.87 7.77
N LEU A 91 -4.60 10.89 8.41
CA LEU A 91 -5.23 9.83 9.18
C LEU A 91 -4.84 9.95 10.67
N SER A 92 -5.59 9.29 11.53
CA SER A 92 -5.34 9.31 12.98
C SER A 92 -4.06 8.58 13.41
N GLY A 93 -3.52 7.71 12.54
CA GLY A 93 -2.32 6.91 12.81
C GLY A 93 -1.83 6.18 11.58
N GLY A 94 -0.67 5.53 11.68
CA GLY A 94 -0.02 4.81 10.59
C GLY A 94 -0.52 3.39 10.34
N GLU A 95 -1.44 2.86 11.13
CA GLU A 95 -1.89 1.46 11.01
C GLU A 95 -2.64 1.19 9.71
N LEU A 96 -3.59 2.05 9.33
CA LEU A 96 -4.31 1.90 8.07
C LEU A 96 -3.38 1.99 6.86
N PRO A 97 -2.46 2.98 6.77
CA PRO A 97 -1.41 2.97 5.75
C PRO A 97 -0.60 1.67 5.70
N VAL A 98 -0.17 1.14 6.85
CA VAL A 98 0.53 -0.15 6.93
C VAL A 98 -0.32 -1.27 6.36
N MET A 99 -1.60 -1.35 6.73
CA MET A 99 -2.51 -2.38 6.21
C MET A 99 -2.65 -2.30 4.69
N VAL A 100 -2.78 -1.11 4.11
CA VAL A 100 -2.84 -0.90 2.65
C VAL A 100 -1.57 -1.43 1.97
N ILE A 101 -0.40 -1.09 2.51
CA ILE A 101 0.88 -1.53 1.95
C ILE A 101 1.04 -3.05 2.08
N VAL A 102 0.73 -3.62 3.24
CA VAL A 102 0.83 -5.08 3.46
C VAL A 102 -0.09 -5.84 2.52
N ASP A 103 -1.36 -5.42 2.40
CA ASP A 103 -2.32 -6.07 1.51
C ASP A 103 -1.85 -6.02 0.06
N SER A 104 -1.45 -4.84 -0.43
CA SER A 104 -0.99 -4.65 -1.80
C SER A 104 0.27 -5.45 -2.14
N ILE A 105 1.17 -5.68 -1.18
CA ILE A 105 2.37 -6.50 -1.37
C ILE A 105 2.04 -7.99 -1.29
N VAL A 106 1.28 -8.41 -0.26
CA VAL A 106 1.01 -9.84 0.00
C VAL A 106 0.26 -10.48 -1.16
N ARG A 107 -0.73 -9.79 -1.74
CA ARG A 107 -1.47 -10.31 -2.89
C ARG A 107 -0.61 -10.54 -4.14
N LEU A 108 0.57 -9.91 -4.23
CA LEU A 108 1.54 -10.10 -5.32
C LEU A 108 2.47 -11.31 -5.08
N LEU A 109 2.46 -11.90 -3.90
CA LEU A 109 3.30 -13.05 -3.58
C LEU A 109 2.73 -14.33 -4.21
N PRO A 110 3.59 -15.24 -4.69
CA PRO A 110 3.13 -16.52 -5.22
C PRO A 110 2.29 -17.30 -4.21
N GLY A 111 1.12 -17.76 -4.65
CA GLY A 111 0.20 -18.54 -3.81
C GLY A 111 -0.64 -17.75 -2.81
N ALA A 112 -0.52 -16.43 -2.75
CA ALA A 112 -1.37 -15.58 -1.91
C ALA A 112 -2.80 -15.47 -2.45
N LEU A 113 -2.97 -15.44 -3.77
CA LEU A 113 -4.28 -15.46 -4.44
C LEU A 113 -4.61 -16.86 -4.95
N GLY A 114 -5.89 -17.21 -4.88
CA GLY A 114 -6.38 -18.52 -5.36
C GLY A 114 -6.28 -18.71 -6.87
N ASN A 115 -6.29 -17.61 -7.65
CA ASN A 115 -6.09 -17.62 -9.10
C ASN A 115 -4.98 -16.62 -9.48
N PRO A 116 -3.78 -17.09 -9.87
CA PRO A 116 -2.68 -16.22 -10.32
C PRO A 116 -2.98 -15.42 -11.59
N GLU A 117 -3.89 -15.91 -12.46
CA GLU A 117 -4.27 -15.21 -13.69
C GLU A 117 -5.02 -13.91 -13.41
N SER A 118 -5.62 -13.77 -12.21
CA SER A 118 -6.29 -12.53 -11.80
C SER A 118 -5.37 -11.33 -11.81
N LEU A 119 -4.07 -11.50 -11.49
CA LEU A 119 -3.10 -10.41 -11.48
C LEU A 119 -2.77 -9.87 -12.88
N ALA A 120 -2.89 -10.68 -13.92
CA ALA A 120 -2.50 -10.29 -15.28
C ALA A 120 -3.48 -9.28 -15.91
N GLU A 121 -4.77 -9.37 -15.56
CA GLU A 121 -5.84 -8.54 -16.13
C GLU A 121 -6.25 -7.37 -15.21
N GLU A 122 -5.56 -7.18 -14.07
CA GLU A 122 -5.90 -6.12 -13.10
C GLU A 122 -5.43 -4.73 -13.54
N SER A 123 -6.04 -3.70 -12.94
CA SER A 123 -5.58 -2.31 -13.06
C SER A 123 -4.12 -2.15 -12.65
N TYR A 124 -3.41 -1.26 -13.35
CA TYR A 124 -1.97 -1.01 -13.16
C TYR A 124 -1.05 -2.18 -13.51
N SER A 125 -1.56 -3.22 -14.20
CA SER A 125 -0.73 -4.27 -14.80
C SER A 125 0.03 -3.74 -16.02
N GLU A 126 0.99 -4.54 -16.56
CA GLU A 126 1.72 -4.14 -17.78
C GLU A 126 0.79 -4.01 -19.00
N GLU A 127 -0.30 -4.79 -19.05
CA GLU A 127 -1.24 -4.80 -20.19
C GLU A 127 -2.37 -3.77 -20.02
N PHE A 128 -2.77 -3.42 -18.78
CA PHE A 128 -3.92 -2.56 -18.52
C PHE A 128 -3.56 -1.41 -17.55
N ALA A 129 -3.80 -0.17 -17.99
CA ALA A 129 -3.73 0.99 -17.08
C ALA A 129 -4.89 0.95 -16.07
N THR A 130 -6.08 0.50 -16.51
CA THR A 130 -7.25 0.23 -15.68
C THR A 130 -7.92 -1.04 -16.15
N GLU A 131 -8.48 -1.80 -15.23
CA GLU A 131 -9.27 -2.99 -15.53
C GLU A 131 -10.50 -2.62 -16.38
N TYR A 132 -10.85 -3.48 -17.35
CA TYR A 132 -12.05 -3.31 -18.14
C TYR A 132 -13.33 -3.50 -17.32
N PRO A 133 -14.48 -2.89 -17.71
CA PRO A 133 -15.73 -3.02 -16.98
C PRO A 133 -16.20 -4.46 -16.88
N GLN A 134 -16.45 -4.93 -15.69
CA GLN A 134 -16.93 -6.28 -15.39
C GLN A 134 -18.47 -6.31 -15.34
N TYR A 135 -19.07 -7.37 -15.88
CA TYR A 135 -20.51 -7.62 -15.88
C TYR A 135 -20.81 -9.02 -15.39
N THR A 136 -21.90 -9.20 -14.64
CA THR A 136 -22.40 -10.48 -14.16
C THR A 136 -23.91 -10.63 -14.42
N ARG A 137 -24.48 -11.74 -14.04
CA ARG A 137 -25.92 -12.02 -14.17
C ARG A 137 -26.76 -11.12 -13.26
N PRO A 138 -27.97 -10.73 -13.70
CA PRO A 138 -28.65 -11.06 -14.96
C PRO A 138 -28.13 -10.24 -16.14
N ALA A 139 -28.32 -10.71 -17.38
CA ALA A 139 -27.91 -10.01 -18.61
C ALA A 139 -28.64 -8.68 -18.84
N GLU A 140 -29.83 -8.51 -18.24
CA GLU A 140 -30.57 -7.26 -18.20
C GLU A 140 -31.18 -7.04 -16.83
N TYR A 141 -31.04 -5.82 -16.29
CA TYR A 141 -31.64 -5.39 -15.03
C TYR A 141 -32.19 -3.98 -15.14
N LYS A 142 -33.50 -3.79 -14.97
CA LYS A 142 -34.21 -2.50 -15.09
C LYS A 142 -33.93 -1.75 -16.40
N GLY A 143 -33.77 -2.46 -17.49
CA GLY A 143 -33.45 -1.90 -18.82
C GLY A 143 -31.95 -1.66 -19.07
N TRP A 144 -31.11 -1.89 -18.07
CA TRP A 144 -29.63 -1.84 -18.20
C TRP A 144 -29.12 -3.17 -18.71
N LYS A 145 -28.46 -3.17 -19.84
CA LYS A 145 -28.03 -4.38 -20.54
C LYS A 145 -26.53 -4.59 -20.47
N VAL A 146 -26.12 -5.84 -20.33
CA VAL A 146 -24.73 -6.25 -20.58
C VAL A 146 -24.43 -6.03 -22.07
N PRO A 147 -23.26 -5.51 -22.45
CA PRO A 147 -22.85 -5.39 -23.84
C PRO A 147 -22.97 -6.72 -24.58
N GLU A 148 -23.63 -6.70 -25.77
CA GLU A 148 -23.92 -7.91 -26.57
C GLU A 148 -22.65 -8.70 -26.93
N ILE A 149 -21.53 -7.99 -27.12
CA ILE A 149 -20.23 -8.61 -27.41
C ILE A 149 -19.81 -9.61 -26.34
N LEU A 150 -20.06 -9.31 -25.03
CA LEU A 150 -19.75 -10.19 -23.92
C LEU A 150 -20.63 -11.43 -23.83
N LEU A 151 -21.83 -11.39 -24.49
CA LEU A 151 -22.78 -12.50 -24.59
C LEU A 151 -22.56 -13.34 -25.82
N SER A 152 -21.72 -12.87 -26.77
CA SER A 152 -21.55 -13.48 -28.11
C SER A 152 -20.81 -14.81 -28.13
N GLY A 153 -20.06 -15.14 -27.10
CA GLY A 153 -19.14 -16.29 -27.06
C GLY A 153 -17.92 -16.16 -27.99
N ASN A 154 -17.73 -15.02 -28.65
CA ASN A 154 -16.61 -14.79 -29.56
C ASN A 154 -15.40 -14.27 -28.74
N HIS A 155 -14.54 -15.18 -28.30
CA HIS A 155 -13.39 -14.87 -27.42
C HIS A 155 -12.44 -13.83 -28.01
N GLN A 156 -12.20 -13.84 -29.33
CA GLN A 156 -11.32 -12.88 -29.98
C GLN A 156 -11.89 -11.45 -29.91
N LYS A 157 -13.15 -11.27 -30.25
CA LYS A 157 -13.82 -9.96 -30.17
C LYS A 157 -13.98 -9.49 -28.71
N ILE A 158 -14.20 -10.41 -27.78
CA ILE A 158 -14.25 -10.09 -26.34
C ILE A 158 -12.88 -9.57 -25.86
N ALA A 159 -11.78 -10.22 -26.25
CA ALA A 159 -10.43 -9.76 -25.91
C ALA A 159 -10.11 -8.38 -26.50
N GLU A 160 -10.49 -8.13 -27.76
CA GLU A 160 -10.35 -6.81 -28.37
C GLU A 160 -11.17 -5.73 -27.63
N TRP A 161 -12.41 -6.07 -27.24
CA TRP A 161 -13.26 -5.15 -26.48
C TRP A 161 -12.64 -4.79 -25.12
N ARG A 162 -12.07 -5.77 -24.40
CA ARG A 162 -11.40 -5.57 -23.11
C ARG A 162 -10.21 -4.63 -23.23
N ARG A 163 -9.36 -4.78 -24.25
CA ARG A 163 -8.19 -3.92 -24.48
C ARG A 163 -8.55 -2.48 -24.84
N ASN A 164 -9.75 -2.25 -25.38
CA ASN A 164 -10.18 -0.93 -25.85
C ASN A 164 -11.05 -0.17 -24.82
N LYS A 165 -11.14 -0.64 -23.58
CA LYS A 165 -11.92 -0.04 -22.48
C LYS A 165 -11.05 0.45 -21.35
#